data_f60c5b179cea3e2337c4e1b90cf79005
#
_entry.id   f60c5b179cea3e2337c4e1b90cf79005
#
_cell.length_a   1.000
_cell.length_b   1.000
_cell.length_c   1.000
_cell.angle_alpha   90.00
_cell.angle_beta   90.00
_cell.angle_gamma   90.00
#
_symmetry.space_group_name_H-M   'P 1'
#
loop_
_entity.id
_entity.type
_entity.pdbx_description
1 polymer ?
#
loop_
_entity_poly.entity_id
_entity_poly.type
_entity_poly.pdbx_seq_one_letter_code
_entity_poly.pdbx_strand_id
1 'polypeptide(L)'
;MGSEMCIRDRIKAKHGAAFSNKYTIADDSGLVIPELNYEPGIYSARYAGDAASDLDNRKKVIKKIENISKQSLDAYYVCVLVGLRANDDPMPIISEGKIHGRVSINSIGDGGFGYDKIFYPRGFNLSMAQIDSETKNKISHRAIASKNFLLQFK
;
A
#
# COMPACT_ATOMS: atom_id res chain seq x y z
N MET A 1 -1.95 10.99 -6.73
CA MET A 1 -1.82 9.55 -6.45
C MET A 1 -3.00 8.98 -5.66
N GLY A 2 -3.45 9.60 -4.55
CA GLY A 2 -4.66 9.18 -3.84
C GLY A 2 -5.92 9.17 -4.69
N SER A 3 -6.07 10.12 -5.60
CA SER A 3 -7.21 10.18 -6.54
C SER A 3 -7.24 9.00 -7.51
N GLU A 4 -6.09 8.56 -8.02
CA GLU A 4 -5.99 7.47 -8.99
C GLU A 4 -6.25 6.10 -8.36
N MET A 5 -5.72 5.86 -7.15
CA MET A 5 -6.06 4.69 -6.34
C MET A 5 -7.55 4.67 -6.02
N CYS A 6 -8.11 5.80 -5.60
CA CYS A 6 -9.54 5.93 -5.31
C CYS A 6 -10.42 5.60 -6.52
N ILE A 7 -10.06 6.07 -7.74
CA ILE A 7 -10.80 5.75 -8.97
C ILE A 7 -10.76 4.24 -9.24
N ARG A 8 -9.60 3.61 -9.14
CA ARG A 8 -9.44 2.18 -9.36
C ARG A 8 -10.24 1.35 -8.37
N ASP A 9 -10.20 1.73 -7.10
CA ASP A 9 -10.94 1.03 -6.05
C ASP A 9 -12.45 1.24 -6.17
N ARG A 10 -12.88 2.42 -6.59
CA ARG A 10 -14.29 2.65 -6.89
C ARG A 10 -14.79 1.75 -8.01
N ILE A 11 -14.00 1.52 -9.05
CA ILE A 11 -14.33 0.59 -10.14
C ILE A 11 -14.43 -0.84 -9.62
N LYS A 12 -13.46 -1.29 -8.82
CA LYS A 12 -13.48 -2.63 -8.19
C LYS A 12 -14.70 -2.80 -7.28
N ALA A 13 -14.96 -1.82 -6.42
CA ALA A 13 -16.09 -1.86 -5.49
C ALA A 13 -17.44 -1.88 -6.22
N LYS A 14 -17.58 -1.09 -7.31
CA LYS A 14 -18.79 -1.11 -8.16
C LYS A 14 -19.00 -2.48 -8.79
N HIS A 15 -17.96 -3.07 -9.35
CA HIS A 15 -18.04 -4.41 -9.93
C HIS A 15 -18.46 -5.44 -8.89
N GLY A 16 -17.84 -5.44 -7.71
CA GLY A 16 -18.19 -6.33 -6.62
C GLY A 16 -19.63 -6.14 -6.11
N ALA A 17 -20.07 -4.87 -5.96
CA ALA A 17 -21.43 -4.56 -5.52
C ALA A 17 -22.49 -5.01 -6.55
N ALA A 18 -22.24 -4.79 -7.84
CA ALA A 18 -23.12 -5.23 -8.92
C ALA A 18 -23.29 -6.75 -8.96
N PHE A 19 -22.19 -7.49 -8.71
CA PHE A 19 -22.19 -8.94 -8.74
C PHE A 19 -22.81 -9.57 -7.48
N SER A 20 -22.48 -9.04 -6.30
CA SER A 20 -22.89 -9.64 -5.02
C SER A 20 -24.23 -9.13 -4.47
N ASN A 21 -24.67 -7.97 -4.94
CA ASN A 21 -25.78 -7.19 -4.37
C ASN A 21 -25.63 -6.95 -2.85
N LYS A 22 -24.38 -6.78 -2.37
CA LYS A 22 -24.01 -6.56 -0.98
C LYS A 22 -23.14 -5.34 -0.83
N TYR A 23 -23.03 -4.83 0.40
CA TYR A 23 -22.02 -3.84 0.74
C TYR A 23 -20.63 -4.36 0.33
N THR A 24 -19.93 -3.59 -0.43
CA THR A 24 -18.63 -3.99 -0.99
C THR A 24 -17.55 -2.99 -0.60
N ILE A 25 -16.43 -3.50 -0.13
CA ILE A 25 -15.23 -2.72 0.15
C ILE A 25 -14.13 -3.19 -0.79
N ALA A 26 -13.50 -2.25 -1.48
CA ALA A 26 -12.28 -2.49 -2.25
C ALA A 26 -11.10 -1.78 -1.61
N ASP A 27 -9.90 -2.35 -1.76
CA ASP A 27 -8.66 -1.71 -1.33
C ASP A 27 -7.63 -1.65 -2.46
N ASP A 28 -6.84 -0.59 -2.45
CA ASP A 28 -5.59 -0.47 -3.22
C ASP A 28 -4.50 0.07 -2.30
N SER A 29 -3.30 -0.49 -2.46
CA SER A 29 -2.15 -0.10 -1.64
C SER A 29 -0.92 0.02 -2.50
N GLY A 30 -0.05 0.93 -2.13
CA GLY A 30 1.20 1.12 -2.84
C GLY A 30 2.32 1.67 -1.96
N LEU A 31 3.54 1.33 -2.34
CA LEU A 31 4.75 1.96 -1.86
C LEU A 31 5.03 3.20 -2.71
N VAL A 32 5.38 4.29 -2.07
CA VAL A 32 5.66 5.57 -2.73
C VAL A 32 7.01 6.09 -2.28
N ILE A 33 7.88 6.38 -3.25
CA ILE A 33 9.24 6.88 -3.01
C ILE A 33 9.37 8.22 -3.76
N PRO A 34 9.24 9.37 -3.08
CA PRO A 34 9.24 10.68 -3.72
C PRO A 34 10.46 10.95 -4.61
N GLU A 35 11.66 10.57 -4.17
CA GLU A 35 12.90 10.75 -4.94
C GLU A 35 12.96 9.88 -6.21
N LEU A 36 12.12 8.85 -6.34
CA LEU A 36 11.96 8.06 -7.55
C LEU A 36 10.71 8.47 -8.34
N ASN A 37 10.37 9.76 -8.35
CA ASN A 37 9.18 10.31 -9.01
C ASN A 37 7.88 9.63 -8.55
N TYR A 38 7.80 9.33 -7.24
CA TYR A 38 6.66 8.65 -6.60
C TYR A 38 6.43 7.20 -7.03
N GLU A 39 7.40 6.60 -7.75
CA GLU A 39 7.36 5.17 -8.07
C GLU A 39 7.61 4.31 -6.81
N PRO A 40 7.12 3.05 -6.78
CA PRO A 40 6.24 2.38 -7.75
C PRO A 40 4.78 2.85 -7.73
N GLY A 41 4.28 3.46 -6.65
CA GLY A 41 2.92 4.02 -6.55
C GLY A 41 1.82 2.98 -6.84
N ILE A 42 0.92 3.30 -7.77
CA ILE A 42 -0.18 2.42 -8.21
C ILE A 42 0.29 1.15 -8.92
N TYR A 43 1.54 1.10 -9.35
CA TYR A 43 2.15 -0.07 -10.01
C TYR A 43 2.85 -1.01 -9.03
N SER A 44 2.71 -0.80 -7.72
CA SER A 44 3.46 -1.55 -6.69
C SER A 44 3.40 -3.07 -6.86
N ALA A 45 2.25 -3.63 -7.19
CA ALA A 45 2.08 -5.07 -7.35
C ALA A 45 2.73 -5.64 -8.64
N ARG A 46 2.98 -4.80 -9.65
CA ARG A 46 3.52 -5.20 -10.97
C ARG A 46 4.64 -4.29 -11.44
N TYR A 47 5.41 -3.74 -10.52
CA TYR A 47 6.41 -2.73 -10.82
C TYR A 47 7.53 -3.25 -11.75
N ALA A 48 7.91 -4.51 -11.61
CA ALA A 48 8.89 -5.16 -12.49
C ALA A 48 8.26 -5.85 -13.72
N GLY A 49 6.93 -5.80 -13.85
CA GLY A 49 6.16 -6.40 -14.95
C GLY A 49 4.90 -7.10 -14.45
N ASP A 50 3.96 -7.45 -15.33
CA ASP A 50 2.66 -8.00 -14.94
C ASP A 50 2.75 -9.37 -14.24
N ALA A 51 3.77 -10.18 -14.58
CA ALA A 51 4.04 -11.48 -13.94
C ALA A 51 5.15 -11.42 -12.88
N ALA A 52 5.55 -10.23 -12.44
CA ALA A 52 6.65 -10.07 -11.50
C ALA A 52 6.29 -10.56 -10.09
N SER A 53 7.22 -11.28 -9.47
CA SER A 53 7.13 -11.65 -8.05
C SER A 53 7.44 -10.44 -7.14
N ASP A 54 7.09 -10.56 -5.86
CA ASP A 54 7.49 -9.58 -4.84
C ASP A 54 9.01 -9.37 -4.80
N LEU A 55 9.77 -10.43 -5.04
CA LEU A 55 11.23 -10.37 -5.11
C LEU A 55 11.70 -9.51 -6.30
N ASP A 56 11.10 -9.68 -7.47
CA ASP A 56 11.46 -8.91 -8.67
C ASP A 56 11.14 -7.43 -8.49
N ASN A 57 9.96 -7.14 -7.91
CA ASN A 57 9.56 -5.79 -7.58
C ASN A 57 10.53 -5.11 -6.60
N ARG A 58 10.95 -5.83 -5.53
CA ARG A 58 11.97 -5.34 -4.57
C ARG A 58 13.32 -5.11 -5.24
N LYS A 59 13.80 -6.07 -6.05
CA LYS A 59 15.08 -5.95 -6.77
C LYS A 59 15.10 -4.70 -7.65
N LYS A 60 13.99 -4.40 -8.33
CA LYS A 60 13.88 -3.20 -9.17
C LYS A 60 13.98 -1.91 -8.36
N VAL A 61 13.34 -1.84 -7.18
CA VAL A 61 13.47 -0.69 -6.27
C VAL A 61 14.91 -0.55 -5.78
N ILE A 62 15.51 -1.64 -5.28
CA ILE A 62 16.90 -1.65 -4.80
C ILE A 62 17.85 -1.13 -5.88
N LYS A 63 17.76 -1.66 -7.10
CA LYS A 63 18.59 -1.23 -8.23
C LYS A 63 18.45 0.26 -8.53
N LYS A 64 17.23 0.83 -8.42
CA LYS A 64 17.02 2.27 -8.62
C LYS A 64 17.69 3.10 -7.52
N ILE A 65 17.65 2.65 -6.25
CA ILE A 65 18.33 3.30 -5.13
C ILE A 65 19.86 3.28 -5.33
N GLU A 66 20.40 2.12 -5.71
CA GLU A 66 21.83 1.95 -6.00
C GLU A 66 22.31 2.85 -7.15
N ASN A 67 21.51 2.97 -8.22
CA ASN A 67 21.84 3.79 -9.39
C ASN A 67 22.02 5.29 -9.06
N ILE A 68 21.43 5.77 -7.98
CA ILE A 68 21.61 7.14 -7.48
C ILE A 68 22.61 7.22 -6.33
N SER A 69 23.41 6.16 -6.13
CA SER A 69 24.48 6.06 -5.12
C SER A 69 24.00 6.30 -3.69
N LYS A 70 22.78 5.87 -3.36
CA LYS A 70 22.20 5.94 -2.01
C LYS A 70 22.06 4.55 -1.39
N GLN A 71 21.93 4.51 -0.06
CA GLN A 71 21.68 3.29 0.71
C GLN A 71 20.22 3.17 1.15
N SER A 72 19.53 4.30 1.21
CA SER A 72 18.12 4.37 1.56
C SER A 72 17.47 5.66 1.08
N LEU A 73 16.16 5.64 0.91
CA LEU A 73 15.34 6.78 0.53
C LEU A 73 14.12 6.88 1.43
N ASP A 74 13.67 8.10 1.70
CA ASP A 74 12.38 8.33 2.33
C ASP A 74 11.24 7.75 1.48
N ALA A 75 10.31 7.09 2.14
CA ALA A 75 9.19 6.42 1.49
C ALA A 75 7.98 6.40 2.41
N TYR A 76 6.82 6.11 1.84
CA TYR A 76 5.62 5.79 2.60
C TYR A 76 4.79 4.72 1.89
N TYR A 77 4.12 3.90 2.67
CA TYR A 77 3.00 3.12 2.17
C TYR A 77 1.71 3.92 2.27
N VAL A 78 0.85 3.76 1.31
CA VAL A 78 -0.51 4.28 1.31
C VAL A 78 -1.50 3.14 1.04
N CYS A 79 -2.63 3.17 1.73
CA CYS A 79 -3.80 2.35 1.44
C CYS A 79 -5.01 3.27 1.27
N VAL A 80 -5.79 3.04 0.23
CA VAL A 80 -7.11 3.64 0.04
C VAL A 80 -8.15 2.53 0.16
N LEU A 81 -9.23 2.79 0.88
CA LEU A 81 -10.40 1.93 0.97
C LEU A 81 -11.61 2.66 0.39
N VAL A 82 -12.36 2.01 -0.46
CA VAL A 82 -13.63 2.51 -1.00
C VAL A 82 -14.74 1.52 -0.67
N GLY A 83 -15.75 1.98 0.07
CA GLY A 83 -16.93 1.22 0.44
C GLY A 83 -18.18 1.72 -0.28
N LEU A 84 -18.95 0.81 -0.87
CA LEU A 84 -20.21 1.07 -1.56
C LEU A 84 -21.34 0.24 -0.95
N ARG A 85 -22.47 0.88 -0.66
CA ARG A 85 -23.71 0.21 -0.22
C ARG A 85 -24.40 -0.50 -1.36
N ALA A 86 -24.29 0.04 -2.57
CA ALA A 86 -24.85 -0.48 -3.81
C ALA A 86 -23.96 -0.05 -4.99
N ASN A 87 -24.18 -0.63 -6.16
CA ASN A 87 -23.41 -0.31 -7.37
C ASN A 87 -23.49 1.16 -7.78
N ASP A 88 -24.65 1.78 -7.57
CA ASP A 88 -24.95 3.18 -7.90
C ASP A 88 -24.88 4.13 -6.68
N ASP A 89 -24.23 3.69 -5.61
CA ASP A 89 -24.10 4.50 -4.38
C ASP A 89 -23.52 5.90 -4.71
N PRO A 90 -24.31 6.99 -4.52
CA PRO A 90 -23.87 8.35 -4.80
C PRO A 90 -22.89 8.89 -3.76
N MET A 91 -22.80 8.25 -2.59
CA MET A 91 -22.03 8.69 -1.43
C MET A 91 -21.13 7.56 -0.91
N PRO A 92 -20.09 7.14 -1.67
CA PRO A 92 -19.16 6.12 -1.20
C PRO A 92 -18.41 6.57 0.06
N ILE A 93 -18.13 5.64 0.96
CA ILE A 93 -17.15 5.88 2.01
C ILE A 93 -15.76 5.71 1.41
N ILE A 94 -14.91 6.74 1.59
CA ILE A 94 -13.51 6.72 1.15
C ILE A 94 -12.64 7.01 2.37
N SER A 95 -11.65 6.16 2.60
CA SER A 95 -10.66 6.38 3.64
C SER A 95 -9.25 6.12 3.14
N GLU A 96 -8.30 6.81 3.73
CA GLU A 96 -6.88 6.70 3.43
C GLU A 96 -6.11 6.44 4.72
N GLY A 97 -5.09 5.59 4.63
CA GLY A 97 -4.09 5.39 5.67
C GLY A 97 -2.69 5.43 5.08
N LYS A 98 -1.78 6.13 5.77
CA LYS A 98 -0.37 6.21 5.39
C LYS A 98 0.53 5.83 6.55
N ILE A 99 1.62 5.15 6.25
CA ILE A 99 2.74 4.96 7.18
C ILE A 99 4.02 5.45 6.53
N HIS A 100 4.68 6.40 7.17
CA HIS A 100 5.94 6.95 6.71
C HIS A 100 7.12 6.12 7.23
N GLY A 101 8.19 6.10 6.46
CA GLY A 101 9.42 5.39 6.78
C GLY A 101 10.48 5.62 5.71
N ARG A 102 11.33 4.63 5.53
CA ARG A 102 12.36 4.61 4.49
C ARG A 102 12.42 3.25 3.84
N VAL A 103 12.83 3.20 2.59
CA VAL A 103 13.26 1.98 1.92
C VAL A 103 14.78 1.89 1.92
N SER A 104 15.33 0.69 2.05
CA SER A 104 16.77 0.42 2.08
C SER A 104 17.13 -0.62 1.04
N ILE A 105 18.38 -0.60 0.57
CA ILE A 105 18.92 -1.68 -0.26
C ILE A 105 19.05 -3.00 0.51
N ASN A 106 19.05 -2.96 1.84
CA ASN A 106 19.10 -4.15 2.69
C ASN A 106 17.71 -4.78 2.83
N SER A 107 17.57 -6.01 2.31
CA SER A 107 16.34 -6.79 2.39
C SER A 107 16.43 -7.75 3.57
N ILE A 108 15.71 -7.47 4.67
CA ILE A 108 15.84 -8.21 5.95
C ILE A 108 14.45 -8.65 6.43
N GLY A 109 14.41 -9.83 7.06
CA GLY A 109 13.21 -10.44 7.64
C GLY A 109 12.56 -11.47 6.73
N ASP A 110 11.72 -12.33 7.34
CA ASP A 110 11.08 -13.45 6.64
C ASP A 110 9.56 -13.28 6.51
N GLY A 111 8.98 -12.39 7.31
CA GLY A 111 7.55 -12.12 7.33
C GLY A 111 7.09 -11.15 6.23
N GLY A 112 5.77 -10.94 6.20
CA GLY A 112 5.13 -9.96 5.34
C GLY A 112 5.09 -10.32 3.86
N PHE A 113 4.85 -9.32 3.03
CA PHE A 113 4.72 -9.44 1.57
C PHE A 113 5.17 -8.13 0.89
N GLY A 114 5.19 -8.12 -0.43
CA GLY A 114 5.54 -6.95 -1.21
C GLY A 114 6.94 -6.41 -0.88
N TYR A 115 6.99 -5.18 -0.41
CA TYR A 115 8.23 -4.47 -0.09
C TYR A 115 8.58 -4.47 1.41
N ASP A 116 7.89 -5.25 2.24
CA ASP A 116 8.08 -5.25 3.70
C ASP A 116 9.52 -5.52 4.14
N LYS A 117 10.24 -6.33 3.37
CA LYS A 117 11.65 -6.68 3.67
C LYS A 117 12.63 -5.51 3.47
N ILE A 118 12.24 -4.48 2.73
CA ILE A 118 13.08 -3.29 2.46
C ILE A 118 12.50 -2.01 3.06
N PHE A 119 11.29 -2.04 3.60
CA PHE A 119 10.63 -0.88 4.19
C PHE A 119 10.79 -0.87 5.71
N TYR A 120 11.32 0.22 6.24
CA TYR A 120 11.56 0.47 7.66
C TYR A 120 10.64 1.62 8.12
N PRO A 121 9.60 1.33 8.93
CA PRO A 121 8.70 2.36 9.43
C PRO A 121 9.44 3.38 10.29
N ARG A 122 8.97 4.62 10.27
CA ARG A 122 9.52 5.68 11.12
C ARG A 122 9.38 5.29 12.60
N GLY A 123 10.47 5.45 13.37
CA GLY A 123 10.51 5.07 14.77
C GLY A 123 10.90 3.60 15.03
N PHE A 124 11.14 2.81 13.97
CA PHE A 124 11.59 1.43 14.08
C PHE A 124 12.95 1.23 13.42
N ASN A 125 13.79 0.43 14.08
CA ASN A 125 15.06 -0.05 13.50
C ASN A 125 14.89 -1.39 12.77
N LEU A 126 13.70 -1.98 12.82
CA LEU A 126 13.34 -3.22 12.17
C LEU A 126 12.61 -2.95 10.85
N SER A 127 12.82 -3.81 9.84
CA SER A 127 11.99 -3.79 8.64
C SER A 127 10.55 -4.21 8.98
N MET A 128 9.60 -3.82 8.14
CA MET A 128 8.19 -4.23 8.30
C MET A 128 8.03 -5.76 8.29
N ALA A 129 8.96 -6.49 7.66
CA ALA A 129 9.00 -7.95 7.64
C ALA A 129 9.50 -8.58 8.95
N GLN A 130 10.16 -7.82 9.82
CA GLN A 130 10.65 -8.26 11.13
C GLN A 130 9.70 -7.88 12.27
N ILE A 131 8.76 -6.96 12.02
CA ILE A 131 7.78 -6.52 13.01
C ILE A 131 6.72 -7.61 13.16
N ASP A 132 6.39 -7.94 14.41
CA ASP A 132 5.35 -8.92 14.73
C ASP A 132 3.97 -8.49 14.20
N SER A 133 3.10 -9.47 13.99
CA SER A 133 1.78 -9.23 13.37
C SER A 133 0.87 -8.35 14.24
N GLU A 134 0.97 -8.43 15.56
CA GLU A 134 0.15 -7.61 16.46
C GLU A 134 0.52 -6.13 16.34
N THR A 135 1.80 -5.82 16.37
CA THR A 135 2.32 -4.46 16.17
C THR A 135 2.00 -3.96 14.76
N LYS A 136 2.23 -4.79 13.74
CA LYS A 136 1.94 -4.47 12.34
C LYS A 136 0.46 -4.14 12.11
N ASN A 137 -0.45 -4.87 12.75
CA ASN A 137 -1.89 -4.63 12.69
C ASN A 137 -2.33 -3.31 13.36
N LYS A 138 -1.47 -2.69 14.16
CA LYS A 138 -1.73 -1.38 14.78
C LYS A 138 -1.17 -0.21 13.95
N ILE A 139 -0.02 -0.40 13.29
CA ILE A 139 0.74 0.69 12.67
C ILE A 139 0.63 0.73 11.14
N SER A 140 0.22 -0.36 10.49
CA SER A 140 0.25 -0.44 9.01
C SER A 140 -0.70 0.55 8.35
N HIS A 141 -0.39 0.93 7.12
CA HIS A 141 -1.24 1.76 6.27
C HIS A 141 -2.68 1.22 6.16
N ARG A 142 -2.83 -0.11 6.04
CA ARG A 142 -4.14 -0.77 6.04
C ARG A 142 -4.86 -0.65 7.38
N ALA A 143 -4.16 -0.82 8.49
CA ALA A 143 -4.75 -0.66 9.82
C ALA A 143 -5.26 0.77 10.03
N ILE A 144 -4.48 1.77 9.62
CA ILE A 144 -4.86 3.18 9.68
C ILE A 144 -6.08 3.46 8.78
N ALA A 145 -6.06 2.99 7.52
CA ALA A 145 -7.16 3.15 6.59
C ALA A 145 -8.44 2.48 7.11
N SER A 146 -8.34 1.25 7.65
CA SER A 146 -9.48 0.51 8.22
C SER A 146 -10.09 1.22 9.42
N LYS A 147 -9.25 1.75 10.33
CA LYS A 147 -9.72 2.55 11.46
C LYS A 147 -10.46 3.79 11.00
N ASN A 148 -9.90 4.54 10.04
CA ASN A 148 -10.52 5.73 9.48
C ASN A 148 -11.82 5.40 8.73
N PHE A 149 -11.89 4.24 8.07
CA PHE A 149 -13.09 3.75 7.41
C PHE A 149 -14.20 3.48 8.42
N LEU A 150 -13.90 2.75 9.50
CA LEU A 150 -14.89 2.40 10.53
C LEU A 150 -15.47 3.63 11.25
N LEU A 151 -14.70 4.72 11.37
CA LEU A 151 -15.22 5.98 11.93
C LEU A 151 -16.29 6.62 11.06
N GLN A 152 -16.29 6.35 9.75
CA GLN A 152 -17.27 6.87 8.78
C GLN A 152 -18.41 5.88 8.53
N PHE A 153 -18.22 4.64 8.92
CA PHE A 153 -19.20 3.57 8.75
C PHE A 153 -20.20 3.61 9.91
N LYS A 154 -21.30 4.33 9.71
CA LYS A 154 -22.41 4.46 10.68
C LYS A 154 -23.64 3.70 10.22
#